data_e2f3207bb93bff0a109c4764ac1f168f
#
_entry.id   e2f3207bb93bff0a109c4764ac1f168f
#
_cell.length_a   1.000
_cell.length_b   1.000
_cell.length_c   1.000
_cell.angle_alpha   90.00
_cell.angle_beta   90.00
_cell.angle_gamma   90.00
#
_symmetry.space_group_name_H-M   'P 1'
#
loop_
_entity.id
_entity.type
_entity.pdbx_description
1 polymer ?
#
loop_
_entity_poly.entity_id
_entity_poly.type
_entity_poly.pdbx_seq_one_letter_code
_entity_poly.pdbx_strand_id
1 'polypeptide(L)'
;ALVLKDVGMEMRVMGAPAYYPLIEAGKNWYECKAGCELILDDITELVFVVGTFGEKHKKKVIMGLPGLPERPNKTTRLSLALAYVSQKKCRVVVKDLGFGEMFPSSGKVWDELVEW
;
A
#
# COMPACT_ATOMS: atom_id res chain seq x y z
N ALA A 1 6.91 4.76 21.63
CA ALA A 1 8.00 5.16 20.75
C ALA A 1 7.46 5.70 19.44
N LEU A 2 8.12 6.71 18.88
CA LEU A 2 7.69 7.37 17.65
C LEU A 2 8.12 6.58 16.42
N VAL A 3 7.24 6.56 15.42
CA VAL A 3 7.58 6.08 14.08
C VAL A 3 8.49 7.11 13.41
N LEU A 4 9.62 6.65 12.85
CA LEU A 4 10.66 7.53 12.33
C LEU A 4 10.60 7.73 10.81
N LYS A 5 9.73 7.00 10.12
CA LYS A 5 9.68 7.00 8.65
C LYS A 5 8.32 7.42 8.14
N ASP A 6 8.34 8.26 7.11
CA ASP A 6 7.16 8.50 6.29
C ASP A 6 6.94 7.30 5.36
N VAL A 7 5.70 6.87 5.24
CA VAL A 7 5.31 5.80 4.33
C VAL A 7 4.26 6.31 3.38
N GLY A 8 4.51 6.16 2.11
CA GLY A 8 3.56 6.45 1.06
C GLY A 8 3.55 5.36 0.02
N MET A 9 2.81 5.57 -1.03
CA MET A 9 2.69 4.64 -2.13
C MET A 9 2.88 5.35 -3.45
N GLU A 10 3.57 4.69 -4.38
CA GLU A 10 3.64 5.15 -5.76
C GLU A 10 2.41 4.68 -6.51
N MET A 11 1.68 5.62 -7.07
CA MET A 11 0.50 5.36 -7.86
C MET A 11 0.66 5.94 -9.25
N ARG A 12 -0.17 5.49 -10.18
CA ARG A 12 -0.25 6.13 -11.49
C ARG A 12 -1.46 7.05 -11.55
N VAL A 13 -1.19 8.27 -12.00
CA VAL A 13 -2.22 9.27 -12.27
C VAL A 13 -2.02 9.75 -13.71
N MET A 14 -2.99 9.50 -14.57
CA MET A 14 -2.92 9.85 -16.00
C MET A 14 -1.64 9.32 -16.67
N GLY A 15 -1.25 8.08 -16.32
CA GLY A 15 -0.08 7.43 -16.89
C GLY A 15 1.27 7.83 -16.29
N ALA A 16 1.32 8.74 -15.33
CA ALA A 16 2.54 9.19 -14.68
C ALA A 16 2.61 8.74 -13.22
N PRO A 17 3.80 8.43 -12.70
CA PRO A 17 3.96 8.13 -11.28
C PRO A 17 3.59 9.32 -10.41
N ALA A 18 2.88 9.04 -9.31
CA ALA A 18 2.53 10.03 -8.31
C ALA A 18 2.70 9.43 -6.90
N TYR A 19 3.13 10.26 -5.96
CA TYR A 19 3.28 9.86 -4.57
C TYR A 19 1.97 10.11 -3.81
N TYR A 20 1.51 9.09 -3.11
CA TYR A 20 0.33 9.17 -2.24
C TYR A 20 0.77 8.92 -0.79
N PRO A 21 0.69 9.92 0.11
CA PRO A 21 1.11 9.76 1.50
C PRO A 21 0.11 8.89 2.27
N LEU A 22 0.62 7.98 3.10
CA LEU A 22 -0.18 7.08 3.93
C LEU A 22 0.06 7.31 5.42
N ILE A 23 1.31 7.32 5.85
CA ILE A 23 1.69 7.48 7.25
C ILE A 23 2.75 8.55 7.36
N GLU A 24 2.53 9.50 8.26
CA GLU A 24 3.47 10.56 8.59
C GLU A 24 4.31 10.15 9.79
N ALA A 25 5.63 10.33 9.69
CA ALA A 25 6.57 10.12 10.80
C ALA A 25 6.30 11.10 11.95
N GLY A 26 6.75 10.74 13.14
CA GLY A 26 6.71 11.62 14.30
C GLY A 26 5.55 11.39 15.26
N LYS A 27 4.73 10.37 15.01
CA LYS A 27 3.66 9.94 15.91
C LYS A 27 4.01 8.62 16.58
N ASN A 28 3.40 8.35 17.72
CA ASN A 28 3.55 7.04 18.36
C ASN A 28 3.01 5.94 17.46
N TRP A 29 3.67 4.79 17.46
CA TRP A 29 3.35 3.70 16.55
C TRP A 29 1.88 3.26 16.63
N TYR A 30 1.28 3.28 17.83
CA TYR A 30 -0.13 2.88 18.00
C TYR A 30 -1.14 3.87 17.40
N GLU A 31 -0.69 5.06 17.01
CA GLU A 31 -1.50 6.04 16.29
C GLU A 31 -1.28 5.96 14.77
N CYS A 32 -0.27 5.22 14.31
CA CYS A 32 0.12 5.15 12.90
C CYS A 32 -0.65 4.05 12.18
N LYS A 33 -1.71 4.46 11.50
CA LYS A 33 -2.54 3.58 10.67
C LYS A 33 -3.10 4.38 9.50
N ALA A 34 -3.34 3.69 8.40
CA ALA A 34 -3.94 4.28 7.21
C ALA A 34 -4.78 3.23 6.47
N GLY A 35 -5.76 3.69 5.74
CA GLY A 35 -6.58 2.84 4.89
C GLY A 35 -7.04 3.59 3.66
N CYS A 36 -7.11 2.89 2.54
CA CYS A 36 -7.65 3.44 1.30
C CYS A 36 -8.11 2.32 0.38
N GLU A 37 -8.88 2.70 -0.62
CA GLU A 37 -9.16 1.88 -1.79
C GLU A 37 -8.39 2.43 -2.98
N LEU A 38 -7.94 1.56 -3.87
CA LEU A 38 -7.23 1.95 -5.08
C LEU A 38 -7.62 1.05 -6.24
N ILE A 39 -7.46 1.58 -7.44
CA ILE A 39 -7.66 0.84 -8.69
C ILE A 39 -6.29 0.63 -9.31
N LEU A 40 -5.98 -0.63 -9.68
CA LEU A 40 -4.73 -0.94 -10.37
C LEU A 40 -4.75 -0.38 -11.79
N ASP A 41 -3.71 0.37 -12.14
CA ASP A 41 -3.52 0.96 -13.46
C ASP A 41 -2.13 0.60 -13.98
N ASP A 42 -2.08 -0.35 -14.91
CA ASP A 42 -0.87 -0.90 -15.53
C ASP A 42 0.17 -1.43 -14.54
N ILE A 43 -0.26 -1.81 -13.34
CA ILE A 43 0.60 -2.42 -12.33
C ILE A 43 -0.07 -3.67 -11.76
N THR A 44 0.74 -4.62 -11.31
CA THR A 44 0.29 -5.88 -10.70
C THR A 44 0.87 -6.09 -9.31
N GLU A 45 1.56 -5.08 -8.78
CA GLU A 45 2.18 -5.10 -7.46
C GLU A 45 2.09 -3.71 -6.84
N LEU A 46 2.20 -3.64 -5.52
CA LEU A 46 2.20 -2.37 -4.82
C LEU A 46 3.63 -1.89 -4.57
N VAL A 47 3.86 -0.60 -4.74
CA VAL A 47 5.16 0.03 -4.50
C VAL A 47 5.00 1.03 -3.36
N PHE A 48 5.57 0.70 -2.20
CA PHE A 48 5.65 1.62 -1.08
C PHE A 48 6.92 2.46 -1.17
N VAL A 49 6.81 3.70 -0.78
CA VAL A 49 7.92 4.65 -0.76
C VAL A 49 8.14 5.07 0.68
N VAL A 50 9.29 4.71 1.23
CA VAL A 50 9.60 4.87 2.64
C VAL A 50 10.83 5.75 2.79
N GLY A 51 10.74 6.76 3.63
CA GLY A 51 11.83 7.68 3.86
C GLY A 51 11.88 8.20 5.29
N THR A 52 13.08 8.32 5.83
CA THR A 52 13.27 8.99 7.11
C THR A 52 13.00 10.48 6.94
N PHE A 53 12.32 11.08 7.91
CA PHE A 53 12.03 12.50 7.91
C PHE A 53 13.32 13.32 7.67
N GLY A 54 13.27 14.20 6.68
CA GLY A 54 14.39 15.08 6.33
C GLY A 54 15.44 14.46 5.41
N GLU A 55 15.36 13.17 5.09
CA GLU A 55 16.28 12.52 4.15
C GLU A 55 15.85 12.73 2.69
N LYS A 56 16.85 12.95 1.84
CA LYS A 56 16.65 13.14 0.39
C LYS A 56 16.29 11.86 -0.34
N HIS A 57 16.79 10.71 0.13
CA HIS A 57 16.64 9.42 -0.54
C HIS A 57 15.55 8.60 0.14
N LYS A 58 14.58 8.19 -0.66
CA LYS A 58 13.51 7.29 -0.23
C LYS A 58 13.76 5.89 -0.77
N LYS A 59 13.42 4.91 0.03
CA LYS A 59 13.50 3.50 -0.33
C LYS A 59 12.18 3.07 -0.94
N LYS A 60 12.22 2.31 -2.04
CA LYS A 60 11.04 1.64 -2.58
C LYS A 60 10.97 0.21 -2.06
N VAL A 61 9.80 -0.18 -1.58
CA VAL A 61 9.51 -1.53 -1.10
C VAL A 61 8.36 -2.08 -1.92
N ILE A 62 8.60 -3.19 -2.60
CA ILE A 62 7.62 -3.80 -3.49
C ILE A 62 6.90 -4.91 -2.75
N MET A 63 5.57 -4.89 -2.80
CA MET A 63 4.71 -5.95 -2.30
C MET A 63 4.01 -6.61 -3.47
N GLY A 64 4.38 -7.86 -3.76
CA GLY A 64 3.69 -8.67 -4.75
C GLY A 64 2.31 -9.10 -4.27
N LEU A 65 1.44 -9.38 -5.22
CA LEU A 65 0.08 -9.87 -4.97
C LEU A 65 -0.09 -11.23 -5.65
N PRO A 66 0.58 -12.28 -5.17
CA PRO A 66 0.55 -13.59 -5.82
C PRO A 66 -0.88 -14.13 -5.88
N GLY A 67 -1.23 -14.64 -7.06
CA GLY A 67 -2.56 -15.20 -7.28
C GLY A 67 -3.66 -14.16 -7.56
N LEU A 68 -3.32 -12.88 -7.65
CA LEU A 68 -4.29 -11.89 -8.10
C LEU A 68 -4.82 -12.28 -9.49
N PRO A 69 -6.16 -12.36 -9.67
CA PRO A 69 -6.71 -12.68 -10.98
C PRO A 69 -6.31 -11.67 -12.06
N GLU A 70 -6.02 -12.15 -13.25
CA GLU A 70 -5.84 -11.27 -14.40
C GLU A 70 -7.19 -10.67 -14.80
N ARG A 71 -7.20 -9.37 -14.99
CA ARG A 71 -8.36 -8.61 -15.44
C ARG A 71 -7.90 -7.50 -16.38
N PRO A 72 -8.78 -6.99 -17.23
CA PRO A 72 -8.44 -5.80 -18.03
C PRO A 72 -7.96 -4.66 -17.13
N ASN A 73 -7.08 -3.83 -17.64
CA ASN A 73 -6.55 -2.69 -16.88
C ASN A 73 -7.67 -1.82 -16.30
N LYS A 74 -7.48 -1.30 -15.10
CA LYS A 74 -8.44 -0.48 -14.35
C LYS A 74 -9.73 -1.20 -13.96
N THR A 75 -9.69 -2.53 -13.87
CA THR A 75 -10.83 -3.34 -13.41
C THR A 75 -10.50 -4.21 -12.20
N THR A 76 -9.51 -3.82 -11.44
CA THR A 76 -9.20 -4.42 -10.14
C THR A 76 -9.14 -3.33 -9.08
N ARG A 77 -10.08 -3.38 -8.15
CA ARG A 77 -10.09 -2.50 -6.98
C ARG A 77 -9.54 -3.28 -5.79
N LEU A 78 -8.65 -2.65 -5.06
CA LEU A 78 -8.06 -3.21 -3.85
C LEU A 78 -8.41 -2.35 -2.64
N SER A 79 -8.55 -3.00 -1.50
CA SER A 79 -8.55 -2.34 -0.19
C SER A 79 -7.16 -2.49 0.41
N LEU A 80 -6.60 -1.41 0.89
CA LEU A 80 -5.29 -1.36 1.54
C LEU A 80 -5.45 -0.85 2.96
N ALA A 81 -4.89 -1.56 3.93
CA ALA A 81 -4.82 -1.12 5.31
C ALA A 81 -3.40 -1.31 5.85
N LEU A 82 -2.86 -0.28 6.48
CA LEU A 82 -1.59 -0.30 7.18
C LEU A 82 -1.84 0.02 8.65
N ALA A 83 -1.19 -0.73 9.54
CA ALA A 83 -1.22 -0.43 10.97
C ALA A 83 0.11 -0.86 11.59
N TYR A 84 0.80 0.08 12.24
CA TYR A 84 1.99 -0.26 12.99
C TYR A 84 1.61 -1.12 14.20
N VAL A 85 2.38 -2.18 14.43
CA VAL A 85 2.23 -3.10 15.57
C VAL A 85 3.36 -2.94 16.59
N SER A 86 4.38 -2.19 16.21
CA SER A 86 5.48 -1.75 17.06
C SER A 86 6.15 -0.55 16.37
N GLN A 87 7.17 0.04 16.99
CA GLN A 87 7.87 1.20 16.41
C GLN A 87 8.38 0.97 14.99
N LYS A 88 8.80 -0.27 14.68
CA LYS A 88 9.46 -0.58 13.40
C LYS A 88 8.68 -1.52 12.50
N LYS A 89 7.63 -2.16 13.02
CA LYS A 89 6.86 -3.16 12.27
C LYS A 89 5.49 -2.64 11.91
N CYS A 90 5.16 -2.76 10.64
CA CYS A 90 3.85 -2.38 10.08
C CYS A 90 3.17 -3.61 9.50
N ARG A 91 1.94 -3.83 9.88
CA ARG A 91 1.10 -4.84 9.24
C ARG A 91 0.42 -4.22 8.04
N VAL A 92 0.56 -4.87 6.89
CA VAL A 92 -0.05 -4.47 5.63
C VAL A 92 -1.05 -5.52 5.20
N VAL A 93 -2.31 -5.13 5.05
CA VAL A 93 -3.38 -6.03 4.62
C VAL A 93 -3.99 -5.47 3.34
N VAL A 94 -3.99 -6.30 2.31
CA VAL A 94 -4.56 -5.97 0.99
C VAL A 94 -5.66 -6.97 0.68
N LYS A 95 -6.81 -6.48 0.21
CA LYS A 95 -7.93 -7.32 -0.19
C LYS A 95 -8.33 -7.03 -1.62
N ASP A 96 -8.58 -8.10 -2.38
CA ASP A 96 -9.16 -7.99 -3.71
C ASP A 96 -10.67 -7.74 -3.59
N LEU A 97 -11.10 -6.57 -4.02
CA LEU A 97 -12.51 -6.19 -4.03
C LEU A 97 -13.20 -6.45 -5.37
N GLY A 98 -12.42 -6.85 -6.39
CA GLY A 98 -12.97 -6.98 -7.74
C GLY A 98 -13.38 -5.63 -8.33
N PHE A 99 -14.27 -5.66 -9.31
CA PHE A 99 -14.77 -4.43 -9.94
C PHE A 99 -16.15 -4.71 -10.57
N GLY A 100 -17.20 -4.37 -9.84
CA GLY A 100 -18.56 -4.58 -10.28
C GLY A 100 -18.93 -6.07 -10.46
N GLU A 101 -20.05 -6.32 -11.13
CA GLU A 101 -20.56 -7.69 -11.30
C GLU A 101 -19.74 -8.53 -12.27
N MET A 102 -19.12 -7.89 -13.28
CA MET A 102 -18.32 -8.60 -14.28
C MET A 102 -17.01 -9.15 -13.71
N PHE A 103 -16.45 -8.49 -12.71
CA PHE A 103 -15.20 -8.87 -12.08
C PHE A 103 -15.37 -9.00 -10.58
N PRO A 104 -16.08 -10.05 -10.11
CA PRO A 104 -16.32 -10.21 -8.68
C PRO A 104 -15.02 -10.40 -7.91
N SER A 105 -15.05 -10.07 -6.62
CA SER A 105 -13.91 -10.32 -5.73
C SER A 105 -13.52 -11.79 -5.75
N SER A 106 -12.22 -12.06 -5.77
CA SER A 106 -11.68 -13.42 -5.62
C SER A 106 -11.70 -13.91 -4.17
N GLY A 107 -11.93 -13.01 -3.23
CA GLY A 107 -11.79 -13.30 -1.80
C GLY A 107 -10.34 -13.35 -1.32
N LYS A 108 -9.36 -13.10 -2.19
CA LYS A 108 -7.94 -13.14 -1.80
C LYS A 108 -7.59 -11.98 -0.89
N VAL A 109 -6.80 -12.31 0.12
CA VAL A 109 -6.25 -11.37 1.10
C VAL A 109 -4.76 -11.64 1.21
N TRP A 110 -3.95 -10.57 1.16
CA TRP A 110 -2.52 -10.60 1.43
C TRP A 110 -2.28 -9.86 2.73
N ASP A 111 -1.59 -10.50 3.65
CA ASP A 111 -1.39 -10.00 5.01
C ASP A 111 0.08 -10.21 5.36
N GLU A 112 0.83 -9.12 5.49
CA GLU A 112 2.26 -9.16 5.73
C GLU A 112 2.67 -8.24 6.87
N LEU A 113 3.66 -8.66 7.65
CA LEU A 113 4.38 -7.80 8.55
C LEU A 113 5.65 -7.30 7.86
N VAL A 114 5.81 -6.00 7.80
CA VAL A 114 6.92 -5.34 7.11
C VAL A 114 7.72 -4.51 8.09
N GLU A 115 9.04 -4.66 8.03
CA GLU A 115 9.99 -3.81 8.73
C GLU A 115 10.83 -3.08 7.68
N TRP A 116 10.47 -1.83 7.43
CA TRP A 116 11.14 -1.04 6.40
C TRP A 116 12.04 0.08 6.94
#